data_b9a0a0102bdcc5ac302632d5f35aaf0d
#
_entry.id   b9a0a0102bdcc5ac302632d5f35aaf0d
#
_cell.length_a   1.000
_cell.length_b   1.000
_cell.length_c   1.000
_cell.angle_alpha   90.00
_cell.angle_beta   90.00
_cell.angle_gamma   90.00
#
_symmetry.space_group_name_H-M   'P 1'
#
loop_
_entity.id
_entity.type
_entity.pdbx_description
1 polymer ?
#
loop_
_entity_poly.entity_id
_entity_poly.type
_entity_poly.pdbx_seq_one_letter_code
_entity_poly.pdbx_strand_id
1 'polypeptide(L)'
;MQQVAGRVGYLLTDLFAWYSPVIMERKAKLLPLARHFGLALQTVNIIRGLRKDYDRGWVYVPRTFYEPLGLTRDSLFARENAAQIIQMIDLLANKAEAHLQYGLDYITSFPKRLQGIRLACMWPLLFAVRTLAVSRNNINVVLTEVKITRAEVKKIMRETTLFGWSNDWLINYYRRLHTIRPA
;
A
#
# COMPACT_ATOMS: atom_id res chain seq x y z
N MET A 1 -13.77 -0.15 -6.53
CA MET A 1 -12.33 -0.31 -6.23
C MET A 1 -11.57 -1.16 -7.26
N GLN A 2 -12.01 -2.38 -7.60
CA GLN A 2 -11.26 -3.29 -8.48
C GLN A 2 -10.98 -2.74 -9.89
N GLN A 3 -11.86 -1.92 -10.45
CA GLN A 3 -11.77 -1.50 -11.85
C GLN A 3 -10.68 -0.46 -12.15
N VAL A 4 -10.34 0.42 -11.22
CA VAL A 4 -9.36 1.48 -11.47
C VAL A 4 -7.95 1.02 -11.09
N ALA A 5 -7.74 0.66 -9.84
CA ALA A 5 -6.40 0.36 -9.31
C ALA A 5 -5.76 -0.90 -9.93
N GLY A 6 -6.56 -1.95 -10.20
CA GLY A 6 -6.06 -3.15 -10.89
C GLY A 6 -5.65 -2.86 -12.34
N ARG A 7 -6.35 -1.96 -13.03
CA ARG A 7 -6.02 -1.57 -14.43
C ARG A 7 -4.71 -0.80 -14.52
N VAL A 8 -4.38 0.03 -13.52
CA VAL A 8 -3.08 0.72 -13.47
C VAL A 8 -1.94 -0.29 -13.38
N GLY A 9 -2.08 -1.35 -12.58
CA GLY A 9 -1.10 -2.44 -12.52
C GLY A 9 -0.89 -3.12 -13.87
N TYR A 10 -1.97 -3.38 -14.61
CA TYR A 10 -1.88 -3.95 -15.95
C TYR A 10 -1.18 -3.01 -16.94
N LEU A 11 -1.58 -1.73 -16.98
CA LEU A 11 -0.98 -0.72 -17.84
C LEU A 11 0.54 -0.60 -17.61
N LEU A 12 0.97 -0.53 -16.35
CA LEU A 12 2.40 -0.48 -16.02
C LEU A 12 3.13 -1.76 -16.44
N THR A 13 2.51 -2.93 -16.24
CA THR A 13 3.10 -4.20 -16.68
C THR A 13 3.24 -4.26 -18.18
N ASP A 14 2.26 -3.76 -18.94
CA ASP A 14 2.30 -3.68 -20.40
C ASP A 14 3.41 -2.75 -20.87
N LEU A 15 3.57 -1.58 -20.24
CA LEU A 15 4.64 -0.64 -20.54
C LEU A 15 6.03 -1.24 -20.24
N PHE A 16 6.19 -1.93 -19.11
CA PHE A 16 7.45 -2.58 -18.78
C PHE A 16 7.77 -3.76 -19.71
N ALA A 17 6.74 -4.51 -20.13
CA ALA A 17 6.88 -5.58 -21.09
C ALA A 17 7.28 -5.06 -22.49
N TRP A 18 6.70 -3.93 -22.91
CA TRP A 18 7.11 -3.25 -24.15
C TRP A 18 8.59 -2.82 -24.09
N TYR A 19 9.05 -2.33 -22.94
CA TYR A 19 10.45 -1.91 -22.76
C TYR A 19 11.44 -3.07 -22.64
N SER A 20 11.03 -4.24 -22.12
CA SER A 20 11.93 -5.34 -21.78
C SER A 20 11.41 -6.70 -22.26
N PRO A 21 12.11 -7.37 -23.23
CA PRO A 21 11.74 -8.71 -23.70
C PRO A 21 11.61 -9.73 -22.55
N VAL A 22 12.47 -9.67 -21.54
CA VAL A 22 12.42 -10.57 -20.36
C VAL A 22 11.15 -10.37 -19.53
N ILE A 23 10.65 -9.13 -19.44
CA ILE A 23 9.37 -8.86 -18.77
C ILE A 23 8.23 -9.33 -19.68
N MET A 24 8.32 -9.15 -20.99
CA MET A 24 7.32 -9.64 -21.95
C MET A 24 7.12 -11.16 -21.82
N GLU A 25 8.18 -11.94 -21.77
CA GLU A 25 8.12 -13.40 -21.58
C GLU A 25 7.40 -13.80 -20.27
N ARG A 26 7.52 -12.97 -19.23
CA ARG A 26 6.94 -13.21 -17.91
C ARG A 26 5.60 -12.54 -17.69
N LYS A 27 5.09 -11.78 -18.65
CA LYS A 27 3.92 -10.91 -18.51
C LYS A 27 2.71 -11.64 -17.96
N ALA A 28 2.39 -12.83 -18.47
CA ALA A 28 1.25 -13.61 -18.01
C ALA A 28 1.29 -13.94 -16.50
N LYS A 29 2.49 -14.17 -15.95
CA LYS A 29 2.71 -14.41 -14.51
C LYS A 29 2.70 -13.12 -13.70
N LEU A 30 3.10 -11.99 -14.29
CA LEU A 30 3.19 -10.71 -13.61
C LEU A 30 1.84 -10.00 -13.48
N LEU A 31 0.92 -10.16 -14.44
CA LEU A 31 -0.37 -9.48 -14.43
C LEU A 31 -1.21 -9.72 -13.16
N PRO A 32 -1.37 -10.96 -12.65
CA PRO A 32 -2.09 -11.19 -11.39
C PRO A 32 -1.44 -10.46 -10.21
N LEU A 33 -0.10 -10.51 -10.11
CA LEU A 33 0.66 -9.84 -9.05
C LEU A 33 0.48 -8.32 -9.11
N ALA A 34 0.57 -7.75 -10.31
CA ALA A 34 0.37 -6.32 -10.56
C ALA A 34 -1.04 -5.85 -10.17
N ARG A 35 -2.08 -6.67 -10.46
CA ARG A 35 -3.45 -6.38 -10.06
C ARG A 35 -3.57 -6.28 -8.54
N HIS A 36 -3.08 -7.29 -7.82
CA HIS A 36 -3.12 -7.30 -6.36
C HIS A 36 -2.31 -6.13 -5.78
N PHE A 37 -1.16 -5.84 -6.32
CA PHE A 37 -0.35 -4.69 -5.92
C PHE A 37 -1.11 -3.36 -6.08
N GLY A 38 -1.77 -3.14 -7.21
CA GLY A 38 -2.63 -1.96 -7.42
C GLY A 38 -3.75 -1.86 -6.39
N LEU A 39 -4.42 -2.99 -6.07
CA LEU A 39 -5.47 -3.03 -5.04
C LEU A 39 -4.93 -2.69 -3.64
N ALA A 40 -3.72 -3.15 -3.31
CA ALA A 40 -3.05 -2.80 -2.07
C ALA A 40 -2.83 -1.29 -1.95
N LEU A 41 -2.20 -0.69 -2.95
CA LEU A 41 -1.92 0.75 -2.98
C LEU A 41 -3.20 1.59 -2.87
N GLN A 42 -4.28 1.17 -3.54
CA GLN A 42 -5.57 1.84 -3.42
C GLN A 42 -6.13 1.74 -2.00
N THR A 43 -6.05 0.57 -1.36
CA THR A 43 -6.55 0.39 0.00
C THR A 43 -5.75 1.25 0.99
N VAL A 44 -4.43 1.31 0.84
CA VAL A 44 -3.57 2.20 1.65
C VAL A 44 -3.91 3.67 1.44
N ASN A 45 -4.18 4.08 0.19
CA ASN A 45 -4.61 5.45 -0.10
C ASN A 45 -5.94 5.79 0.56
N ILE A 46 -6.90 4.85 0.63
CA ILE A 46 -8.16 5.04 1.35
C ILE A 46 -7.89 5.23 2.85
N ILE A 47 -7.09 4.37 3.48
CA ILE A 47 -6.74 4.50 4.90
C ILE A 47 -6.10 5.88 5.16
N ARG A 48 -5.09 6.25 4.38
CA ARG A 48 -4.40 7.53 4.51
C ARG A 48 -5.28 8.75 4.29
N GLY A 49 -6.26 8.62 3.38
CA GLY A 49 -7.14 9.70 2.96
C GLY A 49 -8.41 9.84 3.78
N LEU A 50 -8.71 8.95 4.74
CA LEU A 50 -9.99 8.85 5.43
C LEU A 50 -10.52 10.20 5.91
N ARG A 51 -9.74 10.96 6.68
CA ARG A 51 -10.17 12.27 7.20
C ARG A 51 -10.40 13.28 6.09
N LYS A 52 -9.45 13.42 5.17
CA LYS A 52 -9.50 14.39 4.09
C LYS A 52 -10.66 14.14 3.10
N ASP A 53 -10.96 12.86 2.84
CA ASP A 53 -12.07 12.48 1.97
C ASP A 53 -13.40 12.75 2.67
N TYR A 54 -13.51 12.46 3.96
CA TYR A 54 -14.68 12.77 4.76
C TYR A 54 -14.99 14.29 4.78
N ASP A 55 -13.97 15.13 4.97
CA ASP A 55 -14.13 16.59 4.94
C ASP A 55 -14.66 17.12 3.60
N ARG A 56 -14.48 16.32 2.52
CA ARG A 56 -15.02 16.58 1.18
C ARG A 56 -16.39 15.92 0.93
N GLY A 57 -16.98 15.27 1.94
CA GLY A 57 -18.22 14.53 1.84
C GLY A 57 -18.09 13.14 1.22
N TRP A 58 -16.87 12.61 1.08
CA TRP A 58 -16.61 11.29 0.48
C TRP A 58 -16.20 10.25 1.52
N VAL A 59 -16.78 9.05 1.40
CA VAL A 59 -16.39 7.88 2.22
C VAL A 59 -16.16 6.70 1.27
N TYR A 60 -14.90 6.32 1.11
CA TYR A 60 -14.49 5.22 0.23
C TYR A 60 -14.37 3.88 0.93
N VAL A 61 -14.54 3.82 2.25
CA VAL A 61 -14.55 2.56 3.00
C VAL A 61 -15.75 1.73 2.58
N PRO A 62 -15.57 0.48 2.15
CA PRO A 62 -16.70 -0.39 1.85
C PRO A 62 -17.52 -0.67 3.11
N ARG A 63 -18.84 -0.71 2.96
CA ARG A 63 -19.79 -0.96 4.08
C ARG A 63 -19.48 -2.26 4.83
N THR A 64 -19.02 -3.27 4.11
CA THR A 64 -18.62 -4.58 4.67
C THR A 64 -17.53 -4.51 5.73
N PHE A 65 -16.82 -3.38 5.88
CA PHE A 65 -15.78 -3.19 6.90
C PHE A 65 -16.29 -2.48 8.16
N TYR A 66 -17.36 -1.68 8.06
CA TYR A 66 -17.81 -0.90 9.21
C TYR A 66 -19.22 -1.28 9.71
N GLU A 67 -20.13 -1.69 8.84
CA GLU A 67 -21.49 -2.11 9.26
C GLU A 67 -21.48 -3.28 10.26
N PRO A 68 -20.64 -4.34 10.09
CA PRO A 68 -20.57 -5.42 11.07
C PRO A 68 -20.04 -5.00 12.45
N LEU A 69 -19.39 -3.83 12.54
CA LEU A 69 -18.91 -3.24 13.78
C LEU A 69 -19.94 -2.30 14.44
N GLY A 70 -21.14 -2.24 13.90
CA GLY A 70 -22.20 -1.33 14.38
C GLY A 70 -22.00 0.14 13.97
N LEU A 71 -21.06 0.41 13.05
CA LEU A 71 -20.78 1.76 12.57
C LEU A 71 -21.67 2.11 11.37
N THR A 72 -22.04 3.37 11.30
CA THR A 72 -22.69 3.99 10.13
C THR A 72 -21.69 4.92 9.44
N ARG A 73 -22.05 5.41 8.24
CA ARG A 73 -21.25 6.40 7.54
C ARG A 73 -20.93 7.64 8.39
N ASP A 74 -21.91 8.11 9.16
CA ASP A 74 -21.79 9.33 9.95
C ASP A 74 -21.02 9.07 11.27
N SER A 75 -21.14 7.88 11.84
CA SER A 75 -20.46 7.50 13.08
C SER A 75 -18.99 7.07 12.89
N LEU A 76 -18.53 6.89 11.63
CA LEU A 76 -17.14 6.52 11.32
C LEU A 76 -16.07 7.50 11.81
N PHE A 77 -16.46 8.74 12.14
CA PHE A 77 -15.54 9.82 12.50
C PHE A 77 -15.80 10.38 13.90
N ALA A 78 -16.68 9.71 14.65
CA ALA A 78 -17.07 10.10 16.00
C ALA A 78 -16.13 9.45 17.03
N ARG A 79 -15.55 10.25 17.94
CA ARG A 79 -14.56 9.80 18.93
C ARG A 79 -15.09 8.73 19.89
N GLU A 80 -16.36 8.74 20.18
CA GLU A 80 -17.04 7.75 21.04
C GLU A 80 -16.95 6.33 20.47
N ASN A 81 -16.76 6.18 19.16
CA ASN A 81 -16.64 4.90 18.49
C ASN A 81 -15.16 4.50 18.22
N ALA A 82 -14.21 5.06 18.96
CA ALA A 82 -12.78 4.89 18.70
C ALA A 82 -12.34 3.42 18.61
N ALA A 83 -12.85 2.54 19.46
CA ALA A 83 -12.50 1.13 19.46
C ALA A 83 -12.92 0.42 18.15
N GLN A 84 -14.15 0.64 17.71
CA GLN A 84 -14.71 0.08 16.49
C GLN A 84 -14.00 0.66 15.25
N ILE A 85 -13.68 1.96 15.27
CA ILE A 85 -12.95 2.63 14.20
C ILE A 85 -11.53 2.07 14.05
N ILE A 86 -10.81 1.88 15.15
CA ILE A 86 -9.49 1.23 15.16
C ILE A 86 -9.60 -0.18 14.57
N GLN A 87 -10.58 -0.97 15.01
CA GLN A 87 -10.80 -2.31 14.48
C GLN A 87 -11.07 -2.31 12.98
N MET A 88 -11.87 -1.36 12.47
CA MET A 88 -12.12 -1.18 11.05
C MET A 88 -10.82 -0.85 10.29
N ILE A 89 -10.00 0.06 10.81
CA ILE A 89 -8.71 0.43 10.21
C ILE A 89 -7.80 -0.80 10.13
N ASP A 90 -7.75 -1.61 11.19
CA ASP A 90 -6.92 -2.82 11.24
C ASP A 90 -7.40 -3.89 10.26
N LEU A 91 -8.71 -4.06 10.07
CA LEU A 91 -9.28 -4.95 9.05
C LEU A 91 -8.90 -4.51 7.64
N LEU A 92 -8.98 -3.19 7.34
CA LEU A 92 -8.53 -2.63 6.07
C LEU A 92 -7.02 -2.80 5.87
N ALA A 93 -6.24 -2.58 6.92
CA ALA A 93 -4.79 -2.72 6.90
C ALA A 93 -4.37 -4.19 6.65
N ASN A 94 -5.03 -5.16 7.30
CA ASN A 94 -4.79 -6.59 7.06
C ASN A 94 -5.07 -6.96 5.60
N LYS A 95 -6.16 -6.47 5.03
CA LYS A 95 -6.47 -6.68 3.61
C LYS A 95 -5.41 -6.07 2.71
N ALA A 96 -4.98 -4.84 2.98
CA ALA A 96 -3.94 -4.19 2.20
C ALA A 96 -2.61 -4.95 2.28
N GLU A 97 -2.23 -5.40 3.47
CA GLU A 97 -0.99 -6.15 3.72
C GLU A 97 -0.95 -7.47 2.96
N ALA A 98 -2.05 -8.24 2.97
CA ALA A 98 -2.16 -9.47 2.19
C ALA A 98 -1.94 -9.21 0.68
N HIS A 99 -2.40 -8.08 0.18
CA HIS A 99 -2.18 -7.68 -1.22
C HIS A 99 -0.79 -7.07 -1.47
N LEU A 100 -0.13 -6.41 -0.48
CA LEU A 100 1.23 -5.87 -0.62
C LEU A 100 2.27 -6.99 -0.79
N GLN A 101 2.02 -8.18 -0.25
CA GLN A 101 2.91 -9.34 -0.46
C GLN A 101 3.03 -9.66 -1.96
N TYR A 102 1.92 -9.62 -2.72
CA TYR A 102 1.97 -9.77 -4.18
C TYR A 102 2.76 -8.65 -4.87
N GLY A 103 2.78 -7.44 -4.29
CA GLY A 103 3.64 -6.35 -4.77
C GLY A 103 5.13 -6.65 -4.58
N LEU A 104 5.50 -7.26 -3.46
CA LEU A 104 6.86 -7.71 -3.21
C LEU A 104 7.28 -8.80 -4.21
N ASP A 105 6.40 -9.79 -4.44
CA ASP A 105 6.63 -10.88 -5.40
C ASP A 105 6.74 -10.33 -6.84
N TYR A 106 5.93 -9.34 -7.19
CA TYR A 106 5.99 -8.63 -8.46
C TYR A 106 7.36 -8.01 -8.70
N ILE A 107 7.88 -7.25 -7.72
CA ILE A 107 9.16 -6.56 -7.84
C ILE A 107 10.34 -7.53 -7.86
N THR A 108 10.30 -8.57 -7.02
CA THR A 108 11.38 -9.57 -6.95
C THR A 108 11.44 -10.44 -8.20
N SER A 109 10.35 -10.51 -8.98
CA SER A 109 10.30 -11.20 -10.28
C SER A 109 10.99 -10.43 -11.40
N PHE A 110 11.30 -9.14 -11.23
CA PHE A 110 12.02 -8.36 -12.25
C PHE A 110 13.51 -8.65 -12.25
N PRO A 111 14.16 -8.66 -13.42
CA PRO A 111 15.62 -8.76 -13.51
C PRO A 111 16.30 -7.67 -12.68
N LYS A 112 17.33 -8.06 -11.91
CA LYS A 112 18.09 -7.12 -11.05
C LYS A 112 18.69 -5.93 -11.82
N ARG A 113 19.06 -6.14 -13.11
CA ARG A 113 19.60 -5.09 -13.97
C ARG A 113 18.61 -3.98 -14.33
N LEU A 114 17.31 -4.23 -14.19
CA LEU A 114 16.26 -3.25 -14.47
C LEU A 114 15.97 -2.39 -13.23
N GLN A 115 17.02 -1.83 -12.62
CA GLN A 115 16.94 -1.11 -11.34
C GLN A 115 15.94 0.05 -11.37
N GLY A 116 15.84 0.80 -12.49
CA GLY A 116 14.86 1.90 -12.62
C GLY A 116 13.41 1.42 -12.49
N ILE A 117 13.04 0.32 -13.19
CA ILE A 117 11.71 -0.29 -13.09
C ILE A 117 11.47 -0.81 -11.66
N ARG A 118 12.47 -1.47 -11.08
CA ARG A 118 12.38 -1.98 -9.71
C ARG A 118 12.15 -0.86 -8.71
N LEU A 119 12.91 0.25 -8.77
CA LEU A 119 12.76 1.41 -7.89
C LEU A 119 11.39 2.09 -8.05
N ALA A 120 10.91 2.24 -9.29
CA ALA A 120 9.58 2.79 -9.56
C ALA A 120 8.45 2.01 -8.87
N CYS A 121 8.63 0.70 -8.67
CA CYS A 121 7.68 -0.15 -7.95
C CYS A 121 8.01 -0.28 -6.45
N MET A 122 9.29 -0.26 -6.05
CA MET A 122 9.71 -0.37 -4.65
C MET A 122 9.23 0.81 -3.80
N TRP A 123 9.36 2.03 -4.30
CA TRP A 123 8.98 3.21 -3.53
C TRP A 123 7.51 3.21 -3.12
N PRO A 124 6.52 3.06 -4.03
CA PRO A 124 5.13 2.98 -3.62
C PRO A 124 4.84 1.77 -2.71
N LEU A 125 5.49 0.61 -2.93
CA LEU A 125 5.37 -0.55 -2.05
C LEU A 125 5.79 -0.21 -0.62
N LEU A 126 7.02 0.28 -0.44
CA LEU A 126 7.61 0.50 0.88
C LEU A 126 6.98 1.70 1.60
N PHE A 127 6.54 2.73 0.86
CA PHE A 127 5.74 3.81 1.42
C PHE A 127 4.38 3.32 1.91
N ALA A 128 3.73 2.40 1.18
CA ALA A 128 2.48 1.78 1.58
C ALA A 128 2.64 0.96 2.85
N VAL A 129 3.67 0.10 2.91
CA VAL A 129 4.01 -0.69 4.12
C VAL A 129 4.20 0.22 5.32
N ARG A 130 5.01 1.27 5.18
CA ARG A 130 5.26 2.20 6.28
C ARG A 130 4.01 2.99 6.68
N THR A 131 3.18 3.37 5.72
CA THR A 131 1.90 4.04 5.98
C THR A 131 0.97 3.14 6.79
N LEU A 132 0.86 1.85 6.47
CA LEU A 132 0.09 0.90 7.27
C LEU A 132 0.63 0.79 8.69
N ALA A 133 1.95 0.69 8.85
CA ALA A 133 2.57 0.56 10.17
C ALA A 133 2.25 1.76 11.10
N VAL A 134 2.20 2.99 10.57
CA VAL A 134 1.84 4.17 11.37
C VAL A 134 0.33 4.37 11.53
N SER A 135 -0.49 3.71 10.71
CA SER A 135 -1.95 3.81 10.75
C SER A 135 -2.61 2.80 11.69
N ARG A 136 -1.96 1.64 11.94
CA ARG A 136 -2.48 0.60 12.82
C ARG A 136 -2.62 1.11 14.25
N ASN A 137 -3.72 0.72 14.90
CA ASN A 137 -4.04 1.12 16.26
C ASN A 137 -3.93 2.64 16.51
N ASN A 138 -4.31 3.44 15.51
CA ASN A 138 -4.14 4.88 15.54
C ASN A 138 -5.43 5.61 15.14
N ILE A 139 -6.17 6.10 16.15
CA ILE A 139 -7.42 6.84 15.92
C ILE A 139 -7.20 8.15 15.14
N ASN A 140 -5.99 8.71 15.16
CA ASN A 140 -5.70 9.93 14.42
C ASN A 140 -5.85 9.78 12.90
N VAL A 141 -5.89 8.54 12.37
CA VAL A 141 -6.21 8.28 10.94
C VAL A 141 -7.56 8.88 10.54
N VAL A 142 -8.53 8.93 11.45
CA VAL A 142 -9.87 9.50 11.19
C VAL A 142 -10.08 10.88 11.82
N LEU A 143 -9.30 11.25 12.85
CA LEU A 143 -9.46 12.54 13.53
C LEU A 143 -8.63 13.65 12.86
N THR A 144 -7.49 13.29 12.32
CA THR A 144 -6.55 14.22 11.67
C THR A 144 -6.04 13.61 10.36
N GLU A 145 -4.77 13.69 10.09
CA GLU A 145 -4.13 13.01 8.97
C GLU A 145 -2.84 12.32 9.44
N VAL A 146 -2.73 11.01 9.21
CA VAL A 146 -1.53 10.25 9.54
C VAL A 146 -0.72 10.01 8.27
N LYS A 147 0.53 10.44 8.27
CA LYS A 147 1.47 10.32 7.14
C LYS A 147 2.85 9.88 7.63
N ILE A 148 3.55 9.18 6.77
CA ILE A 148 5.00 8.97 6.94
C ILE A 148 5.73 10.31 6.79
N THR A 149 6.79 10.51 7.55
CA THR A 149 7.57 11.75 7.54
C THR A 149 8.41 11.89 6.28
N ARG A 150 8.76 13.12 5.91
CA ARG A 150 9.69 13.38 4.79
C ARG A 150 11.07 12.74 5.02
N ALA A 151 11.50 12.64 6.27
CA ALA A 151 12.76 11.99 6.63
C ALA A 151 12.70 10.48 6.35
N GLU A 152 11.59 9.81 6.71
CA GLU A 152 11.36 8.39 6.40
C GLU A 152 11.32 8.16 4.89
N VAL A 153 10.61 9.00 4.13
CA VAL A 153 10.59 8.91 2.66
C VAL A 153 11.99 9.00 2.08
N LYS A 154 12.78 10.02 2.47
CA LYS A 154 14.17 10.18 2.01
C LYS A 154 15.05 8.99 2.39
N LYS A 155 14.89 8.45 3.60
CA LYS A 155 15.62 7.28 4.06
C LYS A 155 15.30 6.06 3.20
N ILE A 156 14.01 5.75 2.98
CA ILE A 156 13.57 4.63 2.14
C ILE A 156 14.12 4.79 0.72
N MET A 157 14.02 5.95 0.12
CA MET A 157 14.54 6.21 -1.23
C MET A 157 16.05 5.98 -1.30
N ARG A 158 16.82 6.53 -0.35
CA ARG A 158 18.28 6.36 -0.31
C ARG A 158 18.69 4.90 -0.14
N GLU A 159 18.10 4.20 0.83
CA GLU A 159 18.46 2.81 1.13
C GLU A 159 18.08 1.86 -0.02
N THR A 160 16.93 2.07 -0.66
CA THR A 160 16.52 1.27 -1.83
C THR A 160 17.39 1.54 -3.06
N THR A 161 17.83 2.78 -3.27
CA THR A 161 18.75 3.11 -4.37
C THR A 161 20.08 2.40 -4.20
N LEU A 162 20.61 2.33 -2.98
CA LEU A 162 21.89 1.71 -2.68
C LEU A 162 21.82 0.17 -2.65
N PHE A 163 20.77 -0.40 -2.10
CA PHE A 163 20.71 -1.84 -1.78
C PHE A 163 19.55 -2.60 -2.45
N GLY A 164 18.59 -1.91 -3.07
CA GLY A 164 17.36 -2.51 -3.63
C GLY A 164 17.57 -3.42 -4.84
N TRP A 165 18.79 -3.53 -5.36
CA TRP A 165 19.15 -4.54 -6.37
C TRP A 165 19.12 -5.97 -5.81
N SER A 166 19.29 -6.15 -4.49
CA SER A 166 19.23 -7.45 -3.80
C SER A 166 17.79 -7.78 -3.39
N ASN A 167 17.28 -8.95 -3.82
CA ASN A 167 15.96 -9.42 -3.40
C ASN A 167 15.93 -9.75 -1.90
N ASP A 168 16.97 -10.38 -1.38
CA ASP A 168 17.05 -10.74 0.05
C ASP A 168 17.05 -9.49 0.94
N TRP A 169 17.80 -8.46 0.53
CA TRP A 169 17.78 -7.20 1.22
C TRP A 169 16.38 -6.55 1.18
N LEU A 170 15.73 -6.54 0.02
CA LEU A 170 14.39 -5.96 -0.14
C LEU A 170 13.35 -6.69 0.72
N ILE A 171 13.37 -8.03 0.74
CA ILE A 171 12.48 -8.84 1.57
C ILE A 171 12.67 -8.53 3.06
N ASN A 172 13.92 -8.47 3.51
CA ASN A 172 14.24 -8.15 4.91
C ASN A 172 13.87 -6.70 5.25
N TYR A 173 14.08 -5.77 4.32
CA TYR A 173 13.71 -4.37 4.50
C TYR A 173 12.19 -4.18 4.58
N TYR A 174 11.44 -4.85 3.70
CA TYR A 174 9.99 -4.90 3.72
C TYR A 174 9.47 -5.37 5.09
N ARG A 175 9.97 -6.50 5.60
CA ARG A 175 9.60 -7.03 6.92
C ARG A 175 9.92 -6.04 8.05
N ARG A 176 11.10 -5.43 8.04
CA ARG A 176 11.52 -4.46 9.04
C ARG A 176 10.62 -3.24 9.10
N LEU A 177 10.14 -2.73 7.96
CA LEU A 177 9.26 -1.56 7.91
C LEU A 177 7.88 -1.81 8.56
N HIS A 178 7.40 -3.04 8.61
CA HIS A 178 6.18 -3.41 9.34
C HIS A 178 6.32 -3.30 10.86
N THR A 179 7.51 -3.55 11.39
CA THR A 179 7.73 -3.68 12.84
C THR A 179 8.19 -2.38 13.51
N ILE A 180 8.66 -1.40 12.76
CA ILE A 180 9.12 -0.12 13.30
C ILE A 180 7.90 0.66 13.81
N ARG A 181 7.80 0.81 15.13
CA ARG A 181 6.79 1.69 15.75
C ARG A 181 7.04 3.14 15.33
N PRO A 182 5.98 3.96 15.17
CA PRO A 182 6.16 5.41 15.04
C PRO A 182 6.88 5.95 16.28
N ALA A 183 7.82 6.88 16.06
CA ALA A 183 8.49 7.60 17.13
C ALA A 183 7.54 8.60 17.80
#